data_7a1874b77c2d4a7f7aa82b52937ab629
#
_entry.id   7a1874b77c2d4a7f7aa82b52937ab629
#
_cell.length_a   1.000
_cell.length_b   1.000
_cell.length_c   1.000
_cell.angle_alpha   90.00
_cell.angle_beta   90.00
_cell.angle_gamma   90.00
#
_symmetry.space_group_name_H-M   'P 1'
#
loop_
_entity.id
_entity.type
_entity.pdbx_description
1 polymer ?
#
loop_
_entity_poly.entity_id
_entity_poly.type
_entity_poly.pdbx_seq_one_letter_code
_entity_poly.pdbx_strand_id
1 'polypeptide(L)'
;MKKLKTKVRSPGSATIINAISTGCGSAFGIQLYVKAEVQLKQGTEIECTSDQKVDSTLMEICAKNILNKLKINTGVKIHIQSNLPVASGLSSSSAVSNAVTMALTYALTDEYQINPKEVGLDDDGILNMAVDSSLEAGVTITGAYDDASASYYGGISITNNLKREIIRNENWNGQNILIYMPDKKSPTAEADVARMKLLAPWVKLAFHEVLKGNIHHALTLNGLLYCSALRFNPDIALDALEAGAVAAGLSGTGPSFVALTDDKNLSKVEDVWNSYPGRVILTKVDNQGTQVIASE
;
A
#
# COMPACT_ATOMS: atom_id res chain seq x y z
N MET A 1 -20.53 -8.94 27.93
CA MET A 1 -20.10 -8.35 26.67
C MET A 1 -20.06 -9.44 25.61
N LYS A 2 -20.82 -9.29 24.52
CA LYS A 2 -20.58 -10.07 23.31
C LYS A 2 -19.12 -9.77 22.92
N LYS A 3 -18.35 -10.79 22.55
CA LYS A 3 -17.00 -10.58 22.06
C LYS A 3 -17.12 -10.10 20.61
N LEU A 4 -17.35 -8.79 20.42
CA LEU A 4 -17.45 -8.22 19.10
C LEU A 4 -16.12 -8.43 18.38
N LYS A 5 -16.16 -9.13 17.26
CA LYS A 5 -15.02 -9.37 16.38
C LYS A 5 -15.27 -8.63 15.06
N THR A 6 -14.41 -7.69 14.76
CA THR A 6 -14.44 -6.98 13.47
C THR A 6 -13.29 -7.44 12.60
N LYS A 7 -13.59 -7.85 11.38
CA LYS A 7 -12.60 -8.26 10.37
C LYS A 7 -12.61 -7.31 9.21
N VAL A 8 -11.44 -6.82 8.85
CA VAL A 8 -11.20 -5.92 7.73
C VAL A 8 -10.18 -6.53 6.79
N ARG A 9 -10.44 -6.43 5.49
CA ARG A 9 -9.50 -6.75 4.42
C ARG A 9 -9.00 -5.46 3.79
N SER A 10 -7.68 -5.31 3.62
CA SER A 10 -7.05 -4.18 2.93
C SER A 10 -6.11 -4.69 1.84
N PRO A 11 -6.22 -4.20 0.60
CA PRO A 11 -5.30 -4.57 -0.48
C PRO A 11 -3.95 -3.89 -0.30
N GLY A 12 -2.89 -4.50 -0.83
CA GLY A 12 -1.66 -3.79 -1.11
C GLY A 12 -1.82 -2.83 -2.27
N SER A 13 -0.77 -2.10 -2.59
CA SER A 13 -0.72 -1.25 -3.78
C SER A 13 0.61 -1.36 -4.52
N ALA A 14 0.59 -1.02 -5.81
CA ALA A 14 1.77 -0.90 -6.63
C ALA A 14 1.91 0.55 -7.13
N THR A 15 3.14 1.06 -7.10
CA THR A 15 3.42 2.47 -7.37
C THR A 15 3.48 2.75 -8.86
N ILE A 16 2.77 3.78 -9.31
CA ILE A 16 2.91 4.37 -10.64
C ILE A 16 3.92 5.51 -10.57
N ILE A 17 3.77 6.43 -9.62
CA ILE A 17 4.67 7.55 -9.36
C ILE A 17 5.06 7.57 -7.89
N ASN A 18 6.34 7.47 -7.60
CA ASN A 18 6.85 7.56 -6.25
C ASN A 18 6.91 9.03 -5.78
N ALA A 19 6.22 9.33 -4.69
CA ALA A 19 6.07 10.70 -4.17
C ALA A 19 7.31 11.27 -3.48
N ILE A 20 8.33 10.47 -3.16
CA ILE A 20 9.47 10.89 -2.32
C ILE A 20 10.22 12.09 -2.90
N SER A 21 10.37 12.16 -4.23
CA SER A 21 11.13 13.25 -4.87
C SER A 21 10.34 14.54 -5.06
N THR A 22 9.02 14.47 -5.20
CA THR A 22 8.21 15.63 -5.60
C THR A 22 7.09 15.99 -4.61
N GLY A 23 6.74 15.08 -3.71
CA GLY A 23 5.57 15.19 -2.86
C GLY A 23 4.25 14.89 -3.56
N CYS A 24 4.28 14.52 -4.85
CA CYS A 24 3.11 14.07 -5.61
C CYS A 24 3.33 12.63 -6.04
N GLY A 25 2.32 11.78 -5.87
CA GLY A 25 2.42 10.36 -6.12
C GLY A 25 1.20 9.77 -6.81
N SER A 26 1.33 8.53 -7.24
CA SER A 26 0.23 7.74 -7.76
C SER A 26 0.51 6.26 -7.57
N ALA A 27 -0.51 5.52 -7.15
CA ALA A 27 -0.46 4.08 -6.98
C ALA A 27 -1.81 3.45 -7.37
N PHE A 28 -1.84 2.14 -7.51
CA PHE A 28 -3.08 1.40 -7.71
C PHE A 28 -3.16 0.19 -6.78
N GLY A 29 -4.38 -0.13 -6.33
CA GLY A 29 -4.66 -1.28 -5.50
C GLY A 29 -4.42 -2.60 -6.23
N ILE A 30 -3.89 -3.61 -5.53
CA ILE A 30 -3.63 -4.96 -6.07
C ILE A 30 -4.31 -6.03 -5.23
N GLN A 31 -4.73 -7.14 -5.85
CA GLN A 31 -5.42 -8.25 -5.17
C GLN A 31 -4.46 -9.15 -4.37
N LEU A 32 -3.63 -8.52 -3.54
CA LEU A 32 -2.86 -9.13 -2.46
C LEU A 32 -3.26 -8.41 -1.18
N TYR A 33 -3.56 -9.13 -0.11
CA TYR A 33 -4.33 -8.57 1.00
C TYR A 33 -3.66 -8.77 2.35
N VAL A 34 -3.88 -7.79 3.20
CA VAL A 34 -3.82 -7.90 4.65
C VAL A 34 -5.25 -8.05 5.19
N LYS A 35 -5.45 -8.97 6.12
CA LYS A 35 -6.70 -9.14 6.88
C LYS A 35 -6.40 -8.88 8.34
N ALA A 36 -7.06 -7.89 8.93
CA ALA A 36 -7.00 -7.61 10.36
C ALA A 36 -8.26 -8.13 11.04
N GLU A 37 -8.08 -8.93 12.09
CA GLU A 37 -9.14 -9.30 13.03
C GLU A 37 -8.89 -8.56 14.33
N VAL A 38 -9.87 -7.77 14.78
CA VAL A 38 -9.85 -7.03 16.04
C VAL A 38 -10.91 -7.57 16.98
N GLN A 39 -10.54 -7.77 18.24
CA GLN A 39 -11.43 -8.17 19.32
C GLN A 39 -11.21 -7.29 20.53
N LEU A 40 -12.29 -6.70 21.07
CA LEU A 40 -12.23 -5.96 22.33
C LEU A 40 -12.13 -6.92 23.51
N LYS A 41 -11.37 -6.52 24.53
CA LYS A 41 -11.10 -7.31 25.74
C LYS A 41 -11.31 -6.47 26.99
N GLN A 42 -11.52 -7.13 28.12
CA GLN A 42 -11.41 -6.48 29.44
C GLN A 42 -9.96 -6.09 29.72
N GLY A 43 -9.76 -5.02 30.49
CA GLY A 43 -8.44 -4.48 30.79
C GLY A 43 -8.01 -3.40 29.80
N THR A 44 -6.71 -3.14 29.72
CA THR A 44 -6.14 -2.03 28.91
C THR A 44 -4.98 -2.50 28.02
N GLU A 45 -4.73 -3.81 27.96
CA GLU A 45 -3.61 -4.37 27.22
C GLU A 45 -3.92 -4.43 25.72
N ILE A 46 -2.93 -4.09 24.88
CA ILE A 46 -2.96 -4.25 23.45
C ILE A 46 -2.12 -5.48 23.10
N GLU A 47 -2.77 -6.53 22.62
CA GLU A 47 -2.13 -7.77 22.17
C GLU A 47 -2.13 -7.82 20.64
N CYS A 48 -0.94 -7.87 20.03
CA CYS A 48 -0.78 -7.96 18.57
C CYS A 48 -0.11 -9.28 18.17
N THR A 49 -0.66 -9.93 17.15
CA THR A 49 -0.14 -11.18 16.59
C THR A 49 -0.23 -11.16 15.06
N SER A 50 0.64 -11.89 14.38
CA SER A 50 0.64 -12.02 12.93
C SER A 50 1.05 -13.44 12.51
N ASP A 51 0.53 -13.92 11.38
CA ASP A 51 0.97 -15.16 10.72
C ASP A 51 2.36 -15.03 10.08
N GLN A 52 2.80 -13.79 9.82
CA GLN A 52 4.15 -13.48 9.37
C GLN A 52 5.00 -12.98 10.56
N LYS A 53 6.30 -13.26 10.53
CA LYS A 53 7.25 -12.71 11.52
C LYS A 53 7.50 -11.22 11.20
N VAL A 54 6.61 -10.35 11.69
CA VAL A 54 6.71 -8.90 11.56
C VAL A 54 6.67 -8.25 12.95
N ASP A 55 7.26 -7.06 13.05
CA ASP A 55 7.18 -6.23 14.24
C ASP A 55 5.73 -5.76 14.46
N SER A 56 5.25 -5.80 15.70
CA SER A 56 3.91 -5.38 16.09
C SER A 56 3.75 -3.86 16.27
N THR A 57 4.84 -3.10 16.23
CA THR A 57 4.88 -1.66 16.56
C THR A 57 3.83 -0.86 15.80
N LEU A 58 3.69 -1.07 14.48
CA LEU A 58 2.68 -0.38 13.67
C LEU A 58 1.26 -0.68 14.14
N MET A 59 0.94 -1.94 14.44
CA MET A 59 -0.38 -2.35 14.90
C MET A 59 -0.71 -1.72 16.27
N GLU A 60 0.28 -1.69 17.18
CA GLU A 60 0.13 -1.10 18.50
C GLU A 60 -0.08 0.41 18.43
N ILE A 61 0.66 1.11 17.56
CA ILE A 61 0.50 2.56 17.33
C ILE A 61 -0.88 2.86 16.76
N CYS A 62 -1.34 2.12 15.74
CA CYS A 62 -2.70 2.27 15.21
C CYS A 62 -3.75 2.11 16.31
N ALA A 63 -3.58 1.10 17.20
CA ALA A 63 -4.50 0.86 18.29
C ALA A 63 -4.50 2.02 19.29
N LYS A 64 -3.33 2.46 19.74
CA LYS A 64 -3.18 3.58 20.69
C LYS A 64 -3.81 4.86 20.12
N ASN A 65 -3.56 5.16 18.85
CA ASN A 65 -4.06 6.37 18.21
C ASN A 65 -5.59 6.40 18.14
N ILE A 66 -6.24 5.29 17.77
CA ILE A 66 -7.71 5.21 17.77
C ILE A 66 -8.30 5.25 19.17
N LEU A 67 -7.74 4.51 20.13
CA LEU A 67 -8.18 4.52 21.53
C LEU A 67 -8.08 5.94 22.12
N ASN A 68 -6.98 6.64 21.89
CA ASN A 68 -6.76 8.02 22.32
C ASN A 68 -7.74 9.00 21.65
N LYS A 69 -7.95 8.86 20.35
CA LYS A 69 -8.90 9.70 19.57
C LYS A 69 -10.31 9.60 20.14
N LEU A 70 -10.74 8.39 20.48
CA LEU A 70 -12.07 8.14 21.05
C LEU A 70 -12.13 8.33 22.56
N LYS A 71 -11.00 8.51 23.24
CA LYS A 71 -10.88 8.60 24.70
C LYS A 71 -11.45 7.36 25.39
N ILE A 72 -11.26 6.19 24.79
CA ILE A 72 -11.72 4.89 25.30
C ILE A 72 -10.52 4.15 25.91
N ASN A 73 -10.74 3.58 27.09
CA ASN A 73 -9.76 2.76 27.78
C ASN A 73 -10.26 1.31 27.86
N THR A 74 -9.84 0.49 26.90
CA THR A 74 -10.21 -0.93 26.81
C THR A 74 -9.06 -1.76 26.25
N GLY A 75 -9.02 -3.04 26.61
CA GLY A 75 -8.06 -3.97 26.03
C GLY A 75 -8.45 -4.35 24.59
N VAL A 76 -7.44 -4.59 23.76
CA VAL A 76 -7.63 -4.95 22.34
C VAL A 76 -6.74 -6.12 21.99
N LYS A 77 -7.28 -7.09 21.25
CA LYS A 77 -6.53 -8.14 20.58
C LYS A 77 -6.61 -7.95 19.09
N ILE A 78 -5.45 -7.87 18.44
CA ILE A 78 -5.31 -7.69 16.99
C ILE A 78 -4.59 -8.91 16.43
N HIS A 79 -5.14 -9.49 15.37
CA HIS A 79 -4.48 -10.56 14.61
C HIS A 79 -4.43 -10.21 13.14
N ILE A 80 -3.25 -10.30 12.53
CA ILE A 80 -3.02 -10.03 11.10
C ILE A 80 -2.72 -11.32 10.36
N GLN A 81 -3.43 -11.53 9.26
CA GLN A 81 -3.11 -12.52 8.23
C GLN A 81 -2.78 -11.80 6.93
N SER A 82 -1.71 -12.22 6.24
CA SER A 82 -1.29 -11.53 5.01
C SER A 82 -0.69 -12.47 3.98
N ASN A 83 -1.13 -12.33 2.72
CA ASN A 83 -0.42 -12.88 1.57
C ASN A 83 0.42 -11.81 0.83
N LEU A 84 0.42 -10.58 1.35
CA LEU A 84 1.22 -9.47 0.83
C LEU A 84 2.66 -9.58 1.36
N PRO A 85 3.66 -9.60 0.48
CA PRO A 85 5.06 -9.71 0.89
C PRO A 85 5.53 -8.48 1.67
N VAL A 86 6.25 -8.71 2.75
CA VAL A 86 6.81 -7.63 3.59
C VAL A 86 8.07 -7.03 2.96
N ALA A 87 8.27 -5.71 3.11
CA ALA A 87 9.43 -4.96 2.60
C ALA A 87 9.69 -5.18 1.09
N SER A 88 8.61 -5.21 0.31
CA SER A 88 8.63 -5.53 -1.12
C SER A 88 8.38 -4.33 -2.04
N GLY A 89 8.04 -3.15 -1.52
CA GLY A 89 7.59 -2.02 -2.34
C GLY A 89 6.14 -2.15 -2.83
N LEU A 90 5.33 -3.01 -2.15
CA LEU A 90 3.92 -3.26 -2.45
C LEU A 90 3.00 -2.74 -1.34
N SER A 91 3.45 -1.74 -0.60
CA SER A 91 2.68 -0.99 0.41
C SER A 91 2.09 -1.83 1.54
N SER A 92 2.85 -2.84 2.00
CA SER A 92 2.42 -3.72 3.09
C SER A 92 2.09 -2.95 4.38
N SER A 93 2.86 -1.91 4.72
CA SER A 93 2.60 -1.06 5.87
C SER A 93 1.30 -0.27 5.75
N SER A 94 1.01 0.30 4.57
CA SER A 94 -0.25 1.01 4.31
C SER A 94 -1.45 0.07 4.42
N ALA A 95 -1.35 -1.15 3.89
CA ALA A 95 -2.41 -2.15 4.01
C ALA A 95 -2.64 -2.57 5.47
N VAL A 96 -1.58 -2.73 6.28
CA VAL A 96 -1.69 -3.04 7.71
C VAL A 96 -2.34 -1.88 8.47
N SER A 97 -1.83 -0.65 8.29
CA SER A 97 -2.38 0.51 9.01
C SER A 97 -3.85 0.78 8.63
N ASN A 98 -4.22 0.70 7.35
CA ASN A 98 -5.60 0.84 6.91
C ASN A 98 -6.51 -0.23 7.52
N ALA A 99 -6.10 -1.50 7.46
CA ALA A 99 -6.90 -2.61 7.98
C ALA A 99 -7.11 -2.52 9.49
N VAL A 100 -6.05 -2.24 10.26
CA VAL A 100 -6.11 -2.15 11.72
C VAL A 100 -6.90 -0.93 12.17
N THR A 101 -6.63 0.24 11.57
CA THR A 101 -7.32 1.48 11.92
C THR A 101 -8.82 1.39 11.65
N MET A 102 -9.21 0.88 10.46
CA MET A 102 -10.62 0.68 10.13
C MET A 102 -11.27 -0.36 11.06
N ALA A 103 -10.63 -1.50 11.31
CA ALA A 103 -11.20 -2.56 12.15
C ALA A 103 -11.43 -2.07 13.59
N LEU A 104 -10.47 -1.34 14.14
CA LEU A 104 -10.61 -0.74 15.47
C LEU A 104 -11.67 0.34 15.53
N THR A 105 -11.72 1.22 14.54
CA THR A 105 -12.76 2.25 14.47
C THR A 105 -14.13 1.61 14.54
N TYR A 106 -14.42 0.65 13.67
CA TYR A 106 -15.74 0.02 13.67
C TYR A 106 -16.02 -0.81 14.92
N ALA A 107 -15.03 -1.58 15.43
CA ALA A 107 -15.22 -2.34 16.66
C ALA A 107 -15.58 -1.46 17.85
N LEU A 108 -14.91 -0.31 17.99
CA LEU A 108 -15.14 0.61 19.11
C LEU A 108 -16.41 1.44 18.93
N THR A 109 -16.66 1.94 17.73
CA THR A 109 -17.86 2.75 17.46
C THR A 109 -19.14 1.92 17.59
N ASP A 110 -19.12 0.65 17.17
CA ASP A 110 -20.24 -0.26 17.35
C ASP A 110 -20.48 -0.62 18.83
N GLU A 111 -19.43 -0.96 19.58
CA GLU A 111 -19.56 -1.32 21.01
C GLU A 111 -20.04 -0.14 21.86
N TYR A 112 -19.53 1.07 21.59
CA TYR A 112 -19.84 2.26 22.38
C TYR A 112 -20.94 3.15 21.79
N GLN A 113 -21.58 2.71 20.69
CA GLN A 113 -22.66 3.42 20.00
C GLN A 113 -22.25 4.85 19.60
N ILE A 114 -21.03 5.00 19.08
CA ILE A 114 -20.47 6.29 18.64
C ILE A 114 -20.66 6.41 17.12
N ASN A 115 -21.11 7.56 16.65
CA ASN A 115 -21.11 7.86 15.22
C ASN A 115 -19.68 8.24 14.77
N PRO A 116 -19.01 7.45 13.93
CA PRO A 116 -17.62 7.71 13.53
C PRO A 116 -17.45 9.08 12.87
N LYS A 117 -18.43 9.57 12.10
CA LYS A 117 -18.37 10.90 11.46
C LYS A 117 -18.33 12.05 12.48
N GLU A 118 -19.04 11.94 13.60
CA GLU A 118 -19.08 12.99 14.62
C GLU A 118 -17.77 13.13 15.38
N VAL A 119 -16.95 12.09 15.39
CA VAL A 119 -15.62 12.10 16.03
C VAL A 119 -14.47 12.26 15.01
N GLY A 120 -14.80 12.54 13.75
CA GLY A 120 -13.84 12.72 12.66
C GLY A 120 -13.10 11.45 12.29
N LEU A 121 -13.82 10.33 12.28
CA LEU A 121 -13.38 9.00 11.84
C LEU A 121 -14.29 8.50 10.70
N ASP A 122 -14.66 9.40 9.78
CA ASP A 122 -15.13 9.04 8.44
C ASP A 122 -13.98 8.43 7.61
N ASP A 123 -14.23 8.10 6.35
CA ASP A 123 -13.23 7.44 5.51
C ASP A 123 -11.92 8.23 5.41
N ASP A 124 -12.00 9.56 5.24
CA ASP A 124 -10.82 10.43 5.20
C ASP A 124 -10.12 10.49 6.56
N GLY A 125 -10.87 10.53 7.64
CA GLY A 125 -10.36 10.52 9.01
C GLY A 125 -9.63 9.21 9.34
N ILE A 126 -10.18 8.07 8.96
CA ILE A 126 -9.58 6.75 9.13
C ILE A 126 -8.28 6.64 8.31
N LEU A 127 -8.31 7.04 7.02
CA LEU A 127 -7.14 7.05 6.16
C LEU A 127 -6.02 7.94 6.74
N ASN A 128 -6.35 9.16 7.16
CA ASN A 128 -5.37 10.06 7.76
C ASN A 128 -4.77 9.51 9.04
N MET A 129 -5.57 8.86 9.90
CA MET A 129 -5.09 8.20 11.12
C MET A 129 -4.16 7.03 10.80
N ALA A 130 -4.44 6.24 9.75
CA ALA A 130 -3.57 5.16 9.28
C ALA A 130 -2.21 5.68 8.79
N VAL A 131 -2.23 6.81 8.04
CA VAL A 131 -1.01 7.49 7.57
C VAL A 131 -0.19 8.06 8.72
N ASP A 132 -0.84 8.72 9.70
CA ASP A 132 -0.18 9.24 10.90
C ASP A 132 0.49 8.12 11.71
N SER A 133 -0.21 7.00 11.89
CA SER A 133 0.32 5.83 12.58
C SER A 133 1.54 5.22 11.85
N SER A 134 1.52 5.23 10.52
CA SER A 134 2.64 4.76 9.71
C SER A 134 3.87 5.67 9.80
N LEU A 135 3.66 7.00 9.89
CA LEU A 135 4.73 7.97 10.13
C LEU A 135 5.32 7.81 11.53
N GLU A 136 4.47 7.70 12.55
CA GLU A 136 4.90 7.50 13.94
C GLU A 136 5.67 6.19 14.13
N ALA A 137 5.27 5.12 13.44
CA ALA A 137 5.98 3.84 13.44
C ALA A 137 7.31 3.87 12.66
N GLY A 138 7.62 4.94 11.91
CA GLY A 138 8.83 5.06 11.10
C GLY A 138 8.89 4.11 9.90
N VAL A 139 7.76 3.53 9.48
CA VAL A 139 7.70 2.57 8.36
C VAL A 139 7.54 3.24 6.99
N THR A 140 7.42 4.56 6.96
CA THR A 140 7.31 5.38 5.76
C THR A 140 8.11 6.68 5.90
N ILE A 141 8.55 7.26 4.76
CA ILE A 141 9.33 8.52 4.73
C ILE A 141 8.40 9.73 4.66
N THR A 142 7.32 9.64 3.87
CA THR A 142 6.42 10.77 3.54
C THR A 142 4.97 10.53 3.97
N GLY A 143 4.69 9.45 4.67
CA GLY A 143 3.34 8.96 4.95
C GLY A 143 2.77 8.10 3.82
N ALA A 144 3.41 8.06 2.63
CA ALA A 144 2.99 7.27 1.47
C ALA A 144 1.49 7.39 1.19
N TYR A 145 0.97 8.63 1.16
CA TYR A 145 -0.46 8.90 1.05
C TYR A 145 -1.07 8.37 -0.26
N ASP A 146 -0.28 8.33 -1.35
CA ASP A 146 -0.60 7.69 -2.62
C ASP A 146 -0.88 6.19 -2.46
N ASP A 147 0.05 5.48 -1.82
CA ASP A 147 -0.07 4.05 -1.53
C ASP A 147 -1.23 3.76 -0.56
N ALA A 148 -1.34 4.55 0.51
CA ALA A 148 -2.39 4.41 1.50
C ALA A 148 -3.78 4.66 0.89
N SER A 149 -3.93 5.67 0.03
CA SER A 149 -5.17 5.99 -0.67
C SER A 149 -5.56 4.90 -1.66
N ALA A 150 -4.61 4.38 -2.46
CA ALA A 150 -4.87 3.30 -3.40
C ALA A 150 -5.27 1.99 -2.69
N SER A 151 -4.65 1.71 -1.53
CA SER A 151 -5.03 0.60 -0.66
C SER A 151 -6.40 0.81 0.00
N TYR A 152 -6.72 2.05 0.39
CA TYR A 152 -7.96 2.37 1.11
C TYR A 152 -9.18 2.39 0.18
N TYR A 153 -9.10 3.10 -0.94
CA TYR A 153 -10.23 3.30 -1.86
C TYR A 153 -10.25 2.29 -3.03
N GLY A 154 -9.13 1.62 -3.29
CA GLY A 154 -8.97 0.79 -4.49
C GLY A 154 -8.78 1.62 -5.76
N GLY A 155 -8.62 0.92 -6.90
CA GLY A 155 -8.38 1.56 -8.19
C GLY A 155 -7.05 2.30 -8.26
N ILE A 156 -6.97 3.34 -9.10
CA ILE A 156 -5.83 4.26 -9.18
C ILE A 156 -6.09 5.47 -8.30
N SER A 157 -5.13 5.81 -7.44
CA SER A 157 -5.10 7.08 -6.71
C SER A 157 -3.96 7.96 -7.24
N ILE A 158 -4.27 9.23 -7.51
CA ILE A 158 -3.31 10.30 -7.86
C ILE A 158 -3.41 11.35 -6.76
N THR A 159 -2.30 11.66 -6.10
CA THR A 159 -2.31 12.41 -4.85
C THR A 159 -1.26 13.51 -4.79
N ASN A 160 -1.55 14.50 -3.96
CA ASN A 160 -0.56 15.41 -3.40
C ASN A 160 -0.32 14.99 -1.93
N ASN A 161 0.77 14.25 -1.69
CA ASN A 161 1.08 13.71 -0.37
C ASN A 161 1.40 14.80 0.66
N LEU A 162 1.99 15.94 0.22
CA LEU A 162 2.32 17.05 1.11
C LEU A 162 1.06 17.71 1.69
N LYS A 163 -0.02 17.74 0.90
CA LYS A 163 -1.32 18.31 1.31
C LYS A 163 -2.30 17.27 1.82
N ARG A 164 -1.97 15.97 1.67
CA ARG A 164 -2.89 14.85 1.87
C ARG A 164 -4.18 15.01 1.08
N GLU A 165 -4.02 15.31 -0.20
CA GLU A 165 -5.11 15.58 -1.13
C GLU A 165 -5.16 14.49 -2.20
N ILE A 166 -6.33 13.88 -2.38
CA ILE A 166 -6.61 12.99 -3.50
C ILE A 166 -7.03 13.86 -4.68
N ILE A 167 -6.16 13.97 -5.69
CA ILE A 167 -6.45 14.72 -6.92
C ILE A 167 -7.45 13.96 -7.79
N ARG A 168 -7.30 12.62 -7.85
CA ARG A 168 -8.18 11.71 -8.56
C ARG A 168 -8.10 10.31 -7.95
N ASN A 169 -9.26 9.66 -7.83
CA ASN A 169 -9.36 8.24 -7.58
C ASN A 169 -10.38 7.66 -8.55
N GLU A 170 -10.02 6.59 -9.25
CA GLU A 170 -10.88 5.99 -10.27
C GLU A 170 -10.62 4.48 -10.40
N ASN A 171 -11.66 3.75 -10.80
CA ASN A 171 -11.54 2.32 -11.09
C ASN A 171 -10.64 2.11 -12.31
N TRP A 172 -9.85 1.04 -12.27
CA TRP A 172 -8.98 0.65 -13.36
C TRP A 172 -9.13 -0.83 -13.69
N ASN A 173 -9.43 -1.14 -14.94
CA ASN A 173 -9.75 -2.50 -15.37
C ASN A 173 -8.92 -2.91 -16.60
N GLY A 174 -8.90 -4.21 -16.88
CA GLY A 174 -8.41 -4.75 -18.15
C GLY A 174 -6.93 -5.06 -18.23
N GLN A 175 -6.20 -5.08 -17.10
CA GLN A 175 -4.77 -5.41 -17.10
C GLN A 175 -4.51 -6.66 -16.23
N ASN A 176 -3.68 -7.57 -16.73
CA ASN A 176 -3.00 -8.53 -15.89
C ASN A 176 -1.77 -7.86 -15.28
N ILE A 177 -1.53 -8.12 -14.01
CA ILE A 177 -0.42 -7.56 -13.26
C ILE A 177 0.51 -8.70 -12.88
N LEU A 178 1.72 -8.66 -13.39
CA LEU A 178 2.81 -9.50 -12.93
C LEU A 178 3.68 -8.70 -11.96
N ILE A 179 4.03 -9.32 -10.85
CA ILE A 179 4.94 -8.77 -9.85
C ILE A 179 6.14 -9.70 -9.77
N TYR A 180 7.30 -9.21 -10.15
CA TYR A 180 8.55 -9.91 -9.91
C TYR A 180 9.15 -9.46 -8.58
N MET A 181 9.47 -10.42 -7.75
CA MET A 181 10.09 -10.22 -6.43
C MET A 181 11.42 -10.93 -6.38
N PRO A 182 12.54 -10.17 -6.41
CA PRO A 182 13.85 -10.76 -6.17
C PRO A 182 13.97 -11.27 -4.72
N ASP A 183 14.86 -12.22 -4.48
CA ASP A 183 15.10 -12.78 -3.15
C ASP A 183 15.67 -11.76 -2.15
N LYS A 184 16.15 -10.61 -2.64
CA LYS A 184 16.71 -9.53 -1.83
C LYS A 184 15.60 -8.64 -1.27
N LYS A 185 15.62 -8.38 0.04
CA LYS A 185 14.75 -7.39 0.70
C LYS A 185 15.34 -5.98 0.60
N SER A 186 14.47 -4.96 0.54
CA SER A 186 14.87 -3.54 0.53
C SER A 186 13.90 -2.73 1.42
N PRO A 187 14.21 -2.53 2.71
CA PRO A 187 13.39 -1.72 3.59
C PRO A 187 13.34 -0.26 3.14
N THR A 188 12.16 0.34 3.12
CA THR A 188 11.96 1.74 2.69
C THR A 188 12.78 2.74 3.53
N ALA A 189 12.95 2.47 4.83
CA ALA A 189 13.73 3.32 5.73
C ALA A 189 15.22 3.44 5.34
N GLU A 190 15.76 2.49 4.56
CA GLU A 190 17.15 2.49 4.09
C GLU A 190 17.33 3.14 2.70
N ALA A 191 16.25 3.65 2.09
CA ALA A 191 16.30 4.24 0.77
C ALA A 191 17.11 5.55 0.75
N ASP A 192 17.95 5.74 -0.27
CA ASP A 192 18.74 6.97 -0.48
C ASP A 192 17.84 8.12 -0.95
N VAL A 193 17.17 8.76 0.01
CA VAL A 193 16.24 9.88 -0.24
C VAL A 193 16.93 11.06 -0.92
N ALA A 194 18.18 11.34 -0.58
CA ALA A 194 18.93 12.45 -1.18
C ALA A 194 19.11 12.20 -2.69
N ARG A 195 19.48 10.99 -3.05
CA ARG A 195 19.64 10.58 -4.46
C ARG A 195 18.31 10.56 -5.21
N MET A 196 17.22 10.08 -4.56
CA MET A 196 15.88 10.11 -5.14
C MET A 196 15.41 11.53 -5.45
N LYS A 197 15.70 12.51 -4.59
CA LYS A 197 15.34 13.92 -4.79
C LYS A 197 16.01 14.55 -6.01
N LEU A 198 17.17 14.05 -6.46
CA LEU A 198 17.80 14.51 -7.69
C LEU A 198 16.96 14.25 -8.93
N LEU A 199 16.04 13.27 -8.86
CA LEU A 199 15.16 12.91 -9.98
C LEU A 199 13.92 13.80 -10.10
N ALA A 200 13.68 14.73 -9.16
CA ALA A 200 12.45 15.51 -9.10
C ALA A 200 12.00 16.14 -10.44
N PRO A 201 12.88 16.74 -11.28
CA PRO A 201 12.46 17.32 -12.56
C PRO A 201 11.85 16.27 -13.52
N TRP A 202 12.44 15.07 -13.58
CA TRP A 202 11.97 13.99 -14.48
C TRP A 202 10.77 13.24 -13.92
N VAL A 203 10.71 13.06 -12.59
CA VAL A 203 9.52 12.49 -11.93
C VAL A 203 8.30 13.41 -12.10
N LYS A 204 8.47 14.73 -12.16
CA LYS A 204 7.40 15.67 -12.52
C LYS A 204 6.87 15.43 -13.93
N LEU A 205 7.73 15.09 -14.90
CA LEU A 205 7.28 14.74 -16.25
C LEU A 205 6.42 13.46 -16.22
N ALA A 206 6.88 12.42 -15.52
CA ALA A 206 6.09 11.20 -15.34
C ALA A 206 4.75 11.47 -14.64
N PHE A 207 4.74 12.35 -13.62
CA PHE A 207 3.51 12.75 -12.93
C PHE A 207 2.54 13.50 -13.86
N HIS A 208 3.03 14.35 -14.77
CA HIS A 208 2.18 15.00 -15.77
C HIS A 208 1.56 13.98 -16.75
N GLU A 209 2.26 12.88 -17.06
CA GLU A 209 1.68 11.81 -17.88
C GLU A 209 0.53 11.09 -17.15
N VAL A 210 0.66 10.83 -15.84
CA VAL A 210 -0.44 10.29 -15.02
C VAL A 210 -1.67 11.21 -15.05
N LEU A 211 -1.47 12.51 -14.90
CA LEU A 211 -2.58 13.49 -14.93
C LEU A 211 -3.32 13.50 -16.28
N LYS A 212 -2.63 13.18 -17.37
CA LYS A 212 -3.22 13.04 -18.73
C LYS A 212 -3.88 11.68 -18.95
N GLY A 213 -3.75 10.72 -18.03
CA GLY A 213 -4.23 9.35 -18.18
C GLY A 213 -3.25 8.40 -18.87
N ASN A 214 -2.02 8.81 -19.16
CA ASN A 214 -0.98 7.99 -19.76
C ASN A 214 -0.26 7.12 -18.71
N ILE A 215 -1.03 6.27 -18.03
CA ILE A 215 -0.59 5.49 -16.86
C ILE A 215 0.60 4.58 -17.21
N HIS A 216 0.56 3.90 -18.35
CA HIS A 216 1.61 2.97 -18.80
C HIS A 216 2.96 3.69 -18.96
N HIS A 217 2.97 4.82 -19.66
CA HIS A 217 4.18 5.63 -19.84
C HIS A 217 4.72 6.14 -18.52
N ALA A 218 3.83 6.60 -17.66
CA ALA A 218 4.18 7.14 -16.35
C ALA A 218 4.83 6.08 -15.45
N LEU A 219 4.24 4.88 -15.36
CA LEU A 219 4.77 3.76 -14.58
C LEU A 219 6.17 3.37 -15.04
N THR A 220 6.33 3.19 -16.36
CA THR A 220 7.63 2.79 -16.94
C THR A 220 8.68 3.87 -16.71
N LEU A 221 8.39 5.13 -17.04
CA LEU A 221 9.34 6.23 -16.87
C LEU A 221 9.75 6.38 -15.39
N ASN A 222 8.79 6.41 -14.47
CA ASN A 222 9.06 6.49 -13.05
C ASN A 222 9.89 5.29 -12.55
N GLY A 223 9.51 4.07 -12.93
CA GLY A 223 10.20 2.85 -12.53
C GLY A 223 11.66 2.81 -12.96
N LEU A 224 11.97 3.17 -14.22
CA LEU A 224 13.34 3.24 -14.74
C LEU A 224 14.16 4.34 -14.06
N LEU A 225 13.57 5.50 -13.80
CA LEU A 225 14.23 6.58 -13.04
C LEU A 225 14.65 6.10 -11.64
N TYR A 226 13.73 5.43 -10.93
CA TYR A 226 14.01 4.94 -9.58
C TYR A 226 14.96 3.74 -9.56
N CYS A 227 14.99 2.89 -10.61
CA CYS A 227 16.08 1.91 -10.78
C CYS A 227 17.44 2.56 -10.73
N SER A 228 17.62 3.68 -11.46
CA SER A 228 18.88 4.42 -11.47
C SER A 228 19.23 5.03 -10.10
N ALA A 229 18.25 5.64 -9.39
CA ALA A 229 18.49 6.24 -8.08
C ALA A 229 18.82 5.20 -7.01
N LEU A 230 18.12 4.09 -7.01
CA LEU A 230 18.18 3.06 -5.97
C LEU A 230 19.11 1.89 -6.32
N ARG A 231 19.77 1.95 -7.49
CA ARG A 231 20.75 0.96 -7.97
C ARG A 231 20.15 -0.44 -8.17
N PHE A 232 18.90 -0.50 -8.64
CA PHE A 232 18.32 -1.72 -9.17
C PHE A 232 18.62 -1.89 -10.65
N ASN A 233 18.67 -3.14 -11.11
CA ASN A 233 18.91 -3.43 -12.52
C ASN A 233 17.68 -3.05 -13.38
N PRO A 234 17.78 -2.07 -14.30
CA PRO A 234 16.68 -1.69 -15.17
C PRO A 234 16.33 -2.77 -16.23
N ASP A 235 17.25 -3.71 -16.52
CA ASP A 235 17.04 -4.77 -17.51
C ASP A 235 15.81 -5.62 -17.14
N ILE A 236 15.53 -5.79 -15.85
CA ILE A 236 14.33 -6.51 -15.39
C ILE A 236 13.05 -5.89 -15.97
N ALA A 237 12.97 -4.56 -16.02
CA ALA A 237 11.82 -3.88 -16.63
C ALA A 237 11.88 -3.89 -18.16
N LEU A 238 13.08 -3.72 -18.74
CA LEU A 238 13.28 -3.70 -20.19
C LEU A 238 12.97 -5.04 -20.83
N ASP A 239 13.41 -6.15 -20.22
CA ASP A 239 13.13 -7.51 -20.70
C ASP A 239 11.62 -7.83 -20.67
N ALA A 240 10.90 -7.33 -19.65
CA ALA A 240 9.44 -7.46 -19.61
C ALA A 240 8.77 -6.67 -20.75
N LEU A 241 9.25 -5.47 -21.07
CA LEU A 241 8.75 -4.66 -22.19
C LEU A 241 9.06 -5.34 -23.53
N GLU A 242 10.26 -5.90 -23.71
CA GLU A 242 10.65 -6.67 -24.89
C GLU A 242 9.78 -7.91 -25.07
N ALA A 243 9.41 -8.60 -23.97
CA ALA A 243 8.49 -9.73 -23.98
C ALA A 243 7.03 -9.33 -24.26
N GLY A 244 6.71 -8.03 -24.33
CA GLY A 244 5.41 -7.50 -24.73
C GLY A 244 4.56 -6.97 -23.58
N ALA A 245 5.15 -6.66 -22.42
CA ALA A 245 4.46 -5.89 -21.41
C ALA A 245 4.15 -4.47 -21.92
N VAL A 246 2.97 -3.95 -21.61
CA VAL A 246 2.57 -2.58 -22.02
C VAL A 246 3.18 -1.51 -21.11
N ALA A 247 3.61 -1.91 -19.92
CA ALA A 247 4.39 -1.10 -18.99
C ALA A 247 5.16 -2.01 -18.02
N ALA A 248 6.34 -1.60 -17.61
CA ALA A 248 7.10 -2.28 -16.56
C ALA A 248 8.00 -1.31 -15.81
N GLY A 249 8.17 -1.50 -14.49
CA GLY A 249 9.03 -0.63 -13.69
C GLY A 249 9.14 -1.08 -12.24
N LEU A 250 10.08 -0.44 -11.52
CA LEU A 250 10.26 -0.62 -10.09
C LEU A 250 9.07 -0.05 -9.32
N SER A 251 8.54 -0.78 -8.34
CA SER A 251 7.44 -0.33 -7.48
C SER A 251 7.98 0.25 -6.16
N GLY A 252 7.56 1.46 -5.82
CA GLY A 252 7.94 2.15 -4.59
C GLY A 252 9.45 2.37 -4.48
N THR A 253 10.01 1.92 -3.37
CA THR A 253 11.47 1.87 -3.13
C THR A 253 12.07 0.50 -3.47
N GLY A 254 11.29 -0.35 -4.12
CA GLY A 254 11.68 -1.70 -4.48
C GLY A 254 11.59 -2.68 -3.29
N PRO A 255 12.09 -3.90 -3.46
CA PRO A 255 12.80 -4.41 -4.64
C PRO A 255 11.90 -4.98 -5.75
N SER A 256 10.55 -4.98 -5.58
CA SER A 256 9.65 -5.55 -6.57
C SER A 256 9.55 -4.70 -7.82
N PHE A 257 9.43 -5.39 -8.95
CA PHE A 257 9.05 -4.83 -10.23
C PHE A 257 7.60 -5.21 -10.55
N VAL A 258 6.91 -4.33 -11.24
CA VAL A 258 5.55 -4.55 -11.68
C VAL A 258 5.49 -4.42 -13.19
N ALA A 259 4.86 -5.38 -13.87
CA ALA A 259 4.54 -5.31 -15.29
C ALA A 259 3.03 -5.41 -15.51
N LEU A 260 2.56 -4.64 -16.46
CA LEU A 260 1.19 -4.66 -16.95
C LEU A 260 1.19 -5.33 -18.32
N THR A 261 0.31 -6.29 -18.52
CA THR A 261 0.27 -7.06 -19.77
C THR A 261 -1.15 -7.46 -20.13
N ASP A 262 -1.38 -7.66 -21.42
CA ASP A 262 -2.58 -8.30 -21.94
C ASP A 262 -2.48 -9.85 -21.85
N ASP A 263 -3.59 -10.54 -22.08
CA ASP A 263 -3.64 -12.00 -22.02
C ASP A 263 -2.71 -12.66 -23.05
N LYS A 264 -2.47 -12.00 -24.18
CA LYS A 264 -1.66 -12.53 -25.30
C LYS A 264 -0.18 -12.64 -24.93
N ASN A 265 0.34 -11.69 -24.15
CA ASN A 265 1.75 -11.60 -23.82
C ASN A 265 2.04 -12.06 -22.37
N LEU A 266 1.01 -12.40 -21.58
CA LEU A 266 1.14 -12.76 -20.17
C LEU A 266 2.19 -13.83 -19.93
N SER A 267 2.10 -14.98 -20.63
CA SER A 267 3.05 -16.08 -20.44
C SER A 267 4.48 -15.73 -20.84
N LYS A 268 4.66 -14.92 -21.90
CA LYS A 268 6.01 -14.50 -22.32
C LYS A 268 6.70 -13.63 -21.27
N VAL A 269 5.96 -12.66 -20.70
CA VAL A 269 6.49 -11.79 -19.64
C VAL A 269 6.77 -12.59 -18.38
N GLU A 270 5.89 -13.53 -18.03
CA GLU A 270 6.06 -14.42 -16.89
C GLU A 270 7.30 -15.32 -17.07
N ASP A 271 7.48 -15.93 -18.23
CA ASP A 271 8.65 -16.80 -18.53
C ASP A 271 9.96 -16.02 -18.44
N VAL A 272 10.00 -14.79 -18.98
CA VAL A 272 11.18 -13.92 -18.88
C VAL A 272 11.52 -13.60 -17.43
N TRP A 273 10.53 -13.22 -16.61
CA TRP A 273 10.79 -12.93 -15.21
C TRP A 273 11.08 -14.15 -14.36
N ASN A 274 10.57 -15.34 -14.70
CA ASN A 274 10.94 -16.59 -14.06
C ASN A 274 12.39 -17.04 -14.35
N SER A 275 13.06 -16.43 -15.36
CA SER A 275 14.48 -16.67 -15.61
C SER A 275 15.40 -15.95 -14.60
N TYR A 276 14.88 -14.94 -13.89
CA TYR A 276 15.61 -14.25 -12.83
C TYR A 276 15.46 -14.95 -11.47
N PRO A 277 16.48 -14.88 -10.58
CA PRO A 277 16.37 -15.38 -9.21
C PRO A 277 15.30 -14.64 -8.40
N GLY A 278 14.28 -15.35 -7.94
CA GLY A 278 13.16 -14.75 -7.20
C GLY A 278 11.85 -15.48 -7.50
N ARG A 279 10.76 -14.77 -7.39
CA ARG A 279 9.42 -15.29 -7.70
C ARG A 279 8.57 -14.30 -8.47
N VAL A 280 7.68 -14.82 -9.30
CA VAL A 280 6.67 -14.05 -10.03
C VAL A 280 5.30 -14.31 -9.40
N ILE A 281 4.50 -13.26 -9.26
CA ILE A 281 3.13 -13.32 -8.74
C ILE A 281 2.21 -12.70 -9.78
N LEU A 282 1.23 -13.47 -10.25
CA LEU A 282 0.14 -12.95 -11.06
C LEU A 282 -0.98 -12.42 -10.15
N THR A 283 -1.44 -11.22 -10.42
CA THR A 283 -2.55 -10.57 -9.70
C THR A 283 -3.37 -9.68 -10.62
N LYS A 284 -4.34 -8.97 -10.06
CA LYS A 284 -5.20 -8.00 -10.75
C LYS A 284 -5.31 -6.72 -9.94
N VAL A 285 -5.85 -5.66 -10.56
CA VAL A 285 -6.22 -4.44 -9.84
C VAL A 285 -7.31 -4.76 -8.82
N ASP A 286 -7.16 -4.24 -7.61
CA ASP A 286 -8.24 -4.19 -6.63
C ASP A 286 -8.94 -2.83 -6.74
N ASN A 287 -10.22 -2.84 -7.12
CA ASN A 287 -11.05 -1.65 -7.22
C ASN A 287 -11.99 -1.46 -6.01
N GLN A 288 -11.88 -2.33 -5.01
CA GLN A 288 -12.78 -2.31 -3.86
C GLN A 288 -12.18 -1.61 -2.64
N GLY A 289 -10.84 -1.65 -2.53
CA GLY A 289 -10.14 -1.05 -1.40
C GLY A 289 -10.32 -1.81 -0.09
N THR A 290 -10.11 -1.08 1.00
CA THR A 290 -10.22 -1.58 2.37
C THR A 290 -11.69 -1.72 2.76
N GLN A 291 -12.07 -2.90 3.26
CA GLN A 291 -13.47 -3.22 3.56
C GLN A 291 -13.61 -4.04 4.83
N VAL A 292 -14.67 -3.75 5.59
CA VAL A 292 -15.18 -4.67 6.63
C VAL A 292 -15.74 -5.92 5.95
N ILE A 293 -15.22 -7.09 6.30
CA ILE A 293 -15.65 -8.39 5.73
C ILE A 293 -16.46 -9.23 6.70
N ALA A 294 -16.40 -8.96 8.00
CA ALA A 294 -17.27 -9.51 9.03
C ALA A 294 -17.27 -8.62 10.27
N SER A 295 -18.43 -8.51 10.93
CA SER A 295 -18.62 -7.94 12.26
C SER A 295 -19.59 -8.85 13.02
N GLU A 296 -19.12 -9.56 14.09
CA GLU A 296 -19.87 -10.55 14.85
C GLU A 296 -19.84 -10.25 16.35
#